data_a6182d2560294fdff93629f8c3e56671
#
_entry.id   a6182d2560294fdff93629f8c3e56671
#
_cell.length_a   1.000
_cell.length_b   1.000
_cell.length_c   1.000
_cell.angle_alpha   90.00
_cell.angle_beta   90.00
_cell.angle_gamma   90.00
#
_symmetry.space_group_name_H-M   'P 1'
#
loop_
_entity.id
_entity.type
_entity.pdbx_description
1 polymer ?
#
loop_
_entity_poly.entity_id
_entity_poly.type
_entity_poly.pdbx_seq_one_letter_code
_entity_poly.pdbx_strand_id
1 'polypeptide(L)'
;MTNTAFREARVRAHLSQTDLARRIRELGFRSGDPNGCTRVMVQRWESGKVQRPQPRYLLALESILGQPAQNLGFADAELGVDRDRALTEAGMAAPFSLPAPGEYEGERTGIWLSSYDYYSSSRDATFSSRHHVMVLHRGTRLIVHSLPACSSRVSMELSVNGQVVTGSWAEQTQKEGYYQGAPYYGAIQMLLDPTGRRMSGKWVGFGRDMTVNTDAWSLTLVDSAVDAAAYERWNREPE
;
A
#
# COMPACT_ATOMS: atom_id res chain seq x y z
N MET A 1 3.62 21.90 24.22
CA MET A 1 2.67 21.23 25.17
C MET A 1 3.15 19.81 25.44
N THR A 2 3.05 19.32 26.66
CA THR A 2 3.41 17.92 27.01
C THR A 2 2.41 16.95 26.40
N ASN A 3 2.88 15.86 25.80
CA ASN A 3 1.99 14.81 25.26
C ASN A 3 1.55 13.86 26.39
N THR A 4 0.48 14.24 27.07
CA THR A 4 -0.08 13.50 28.21
C THR A 4 -0.67 12.17 27.79
N ALA A 5 -1.37 12.11 26.63
CA ALA A 5 -2.00 10.91 26.11
C ALA A 5 -0.97 9.79 25.87
N PHE A 6 0.15 10.11 25.23
CA PHE A 6 1.22 9.14 25.02
C PHE A 6 1.83 8.64 26.32
N ARG A 7 2.10 9.56 27.28
CA ARG A 7 2.63 9.19 28.60
C ARG A 7 1.68 8.23 29.34
N GLU A 8 0.37 8.54 29.36
CA GLU A 8 -0.63 7.70 30.00
C GLU A 8 -0.73 6.31 29.36
N ALA A 9 -0.71 6.24 28.02
CA ALA A 9 -0.71 4.97 27.29
C ALA A 9 0.50 4.10 27.69
N ARG A 10 1.71 4.67 27.74
CA ARG A 10 2.91 3.96 28.17
C ARG A 10 2.81 3.48 29.63
N VAL A 11 2.34 4.34 30.55
CA VAL A 11 2.19 3.99 31.97
C VAL A 11 1.15 2.89 32.13
N ARG A 12 0.03 2.94 31.42
CA ARG A 12 -1.00 1.92 31.39
C ARG A 12 -0.47 0.56 30.89
N ALA A 13 0.48 0.58 29.96
CA ALA A 13 1.18 -0.60 29.49
C ALA A 13 2.30 -1.08 30.45
N HIS A 14 2.44 -0.46 31.63
CA HIS A 14 3.47 -0.76 32.64
C HIS A 14 4.90 -0.69 32.09
N LEU A 15 5.18 0.22 31.17
CA LEU A 15 6.49 0.38 30.56
C LEU A 15 7.22 1.64 31.08
N SER A 16 8.51 1.48 31.45
CA SER A 16 9.39 2.65 31.60
C SER A 16 9.72 3.23 30.19
N GLN A 17 10.22 4.48 30.15
CA GLN A 17 10.73 5.06 28.89
C GLN A 17 11.84 4.21 28.28
N THR A 18 12.68 3.59 29.09
CA THR A 18 13.76 2.70 28.66
C THR A 18 13.22 1.39 28.09
N ASP A 19 12.21 0.78 28.76
CA ASP A 19 11.59 -0.44 28.28
C ASP A 19 10.85 -0.25 26.97
N LEU A 20 10.14 0.86 26.84
CA LEU A 20 9.47 1.20 25.58
C LEU A 20 10.48 1.36 24.45
N ALA A 21 11.58 2.10 24.67
CA ALA A 21 12.63 2.26 23.67
C ALA A 21 13.29 0.92 23.28
N ARG A 22 13.48 0.02 24.25
CA ARG A 22 13.98 -1.33 24.00
C ARG A 22 13.02 -2.15 23.15
N ARG A 23 11.73 -2.18 23.49
CA ARG A 23 10.70 -2.90 22.73
C ARG A 23 10.54 -2.39 21.29
N ILE A 24 10.65 -1.08 21.08
CA ILE A 24 10.65 -0.49 19.74
C ILE A 24 11.82 -1.01 18.90
N ARG A 25 13.04 -1.10 19.49
CA ARG A 25 14.20 -1.67 18.79
C ARG A 25 14.03 -3.16 18.49
N GLU A 26 13.56 -3.93 19.48
CA GLU A 26 13.29 -5.37 19.33
C GLU A 26 12.25 -5.65 18.24
N LEU A 27 11.18 -4.83 18.19
CA LEU A 27 10.17 -4.94 17.16
C LEU A 27 10.76 -4.62 15.77
N GLY A 28 11.51 -3.52 15.65
CA GLY A 28 12.16 -3.14 14.41
C GLY A 28 13.15 -4.22 13.92
N PHE A 29 13.90 -4.83 14.82
CA PHE A 29 14.79 -5.94 14.46
C PHE A 29 14.02 -7.16 13.92
N ARG A 30 12.90 -7.52 14.55
CA ARG A 30 12.05 -8.65 14.12
C ARG A 30 11.34 -8.39 12.81
N SER A 31 10.96 -7.14 12.54
CA SER A 31 10.26 -6.73 11.30
C SER A 31 11.21 -6.40 10.15
N GLY A 32 12.52 -6.59 10.31
CA GLY A 32 13.50 -6.30 9.27
C GLY A 32 13.77 -4.79 9.05
N ASP A 33 13.29 -3.93 9.95
CA ASP A 33 13.54 -2.47 9.97
C ASP A 33 14.24 -2.06 11.28
N PRO A 34 15.53 -2.42 11.46
CA PRO A 34 16.27 -2.09 12.66
C PRO A 34 16.34 -0.57 12.86
N ASN A 35 16.11 -0.11 14.09
CA ASN A 35 16.07 1.29 14.43
C ASN A 35 16.87 1.61 15.69
N GLY A 36 17.26 2.88 15.83
CA GLY A 36 18.05 3.38 16.96
C GLY A 36 17.21 4.07 18.04
N CYS A 37 15.99 3.62 18.33
CA CYS A 37 15.15 4.24 19.35
C CYS A 37 15.85 4.28 20.72
N THR A 38 15.88 5.45 21.34
CA THR A 38 16.49 5.67 22.65
C THR A 38 15.48 6.19 23.68
N ARG A 39 15.80 6.03 24.96
CA ARG A 39 15.02 6.65 26.05
C ARG A 39 14.82 8.16 25.83
N VAL A 40 15.86 8.85 25.33
CA VAL A 40 15.80 10.30 25.08
C VAL A 40 14.76 10.64 24.02
N MET A 41 14.62 9.80 23.00
CA MET A 41 13.57 9.97 21.97
C MET A 41 12.17 9.84 22.60
N VAL A 42 11.94 8.80 23.39
CA VAL A 42 10.67 8.61 24.11
C VAL A 42 10.37 9.82 25.02
N GLN A 43 11.36 10.32 25.75
CA GLN A 43 11.21 11.52 26.58
C GLN A 43 10.86 12.78 25.74
N ARG A 44 11.46 12.96 24.55
CA ARG A 44 11.14 14.07 23.65
C ARG A 44 9.71 13.97 23.11
N TRP A 45 9.22 12.79 22.86
CA TRP A 45 7.83 12.57 22.46
C TRP A 45 6.85 12.90 23.60
N GLU A 46 7.12 12.46 24.84
CA GLU A 46 6.30 12.79 26.01
C GLU A 46 6.32 14.29 26.36
N SER A 47 7.47 14.94 26.23
CA SER A 47 7.58 16.38 26.50
C SER A 47 6.97 17.24 25.40
N GLY A 48 6.52 16.65 24.28
CA GLY A 48 5.98 17.38 23.13
C GLY A 48 7.02 18.16 22.32
N LYS A 49 8.32 17.93 22.59
CA LYS A 49 9.42 18.51 21.78
C LYS A 49 9.46 17.92 20.36
N VAL A 50 8.97 16.72 20.21
CA VAL A 50 8.77 16.06 18.90
C VAL A 50 7.29 15.69 18.83
N GLN A 51 6.54 16.43 18.04
CA GLN A 51 5.10 16.23 17.86
C GLN A 51 4.77 15.21 16.76
N ARG A 52 5.73 14.95 15.87
CA ARG A 52 5.61 14.00 14.76
C ARG A 52 6.80 13.03 14.74
N PRO A 53 6.72 11.90 15.44
CA PRO A 53 7.70 10.82 15.28
C PRO A 53 7.71 10.33 13.83
N GLN A 54 8.82 9.75 13.39
CA GLN A 54 8.88 9.13 12.07
C GLN A 54 7.87 7.97 11.98
N PRO A 55 7.29 7.69 10.78
CA PRO A 55 6.24 6.69 10.60
C PRO A 55 6.58 5.31 11.19
N ARG A 56 7.82 4.82 11.03
CA ARG A 56 8.28 3.56 11.63
C ARG A 56 8.16 3.50 13.16
N TYR A 57 8.35 4.63 13.83
CA TYR A 57 8.17 4.69 15.29
C TYR A 57 6.71 4.75 15.68
N LEU A 58 5.86 5.42 14.89
CA LEU A 58 4.41 5.44 15.12
C LEU A 58 3.82 4.03 15.00
N LEU A 59 4.16 3.28 13.94
CA LEU A 59 3.75 1.89 13.76
C LEU A 59 4.19 0.99 14.92
N ALA A 60 5.44 1.16 15.39
CA ALA A 60 5.94 0.40 16.53
C ALA A 60 5.20 0.76 17.83
N LEU A 61 4.86 2.05 18.03
CA LEU A 61 4.11 2.51 19.19
C LEU A 61 2.68 1.97 19.19
N GLU A 62 1.99 1.96 18.06
CA GLU A 62 0.67 1.38 17.90
C GLU A 62 0.67 -0.11 18.24
N SER A 63 1.62 -0.86 17.71
CA SER A 63 1.76 -2.29 17.98
C SER A 63 2.06 -2.60 19.45
N ILE A 64 2.90 -1.79 20.12
CA ILE A 64 3.33 -2.04 21.50
C ILE A 64 2.27 -1.56 22.52
N LEU A 65 1.61 -0.43 22.24
CA LEU A 65 0.67 0.21 23.15
C LEU A 65 -0.80 -0.17 22.89
N GLY A 66 -1.07 -0.87 21.77
CA GLY A 66 -2.40 -1.33 21.41
C GLY A 66 -3.40 -0.20 21.13
N GLN A 67 -2.90 0.97 20.70
CA GLN A 67 -3.72 2.14 20.41
C GLN A 67 -3.21 2.83 19.14
N PRO A 68 -4.10 3.35 18.28
CA PRO A 68 -3.72 4.11 17.11
C PRO A 68 -2.99 5.41 17.47
N ALA A 69 -2.07 5.85 16.63
CA ALA A 69 -1.19 6.99 16.87
C ALA A 69 -1.95 8.30 17.16
N GLN A 70 -3.15 8.46 16.59
CA GLN A 70 -4.02 9.61 16.86
C GLN A 70 -4.43 9.67 18.35
N ASN A 71 -4.68 8.52 18.95
CA ASN A 71 -5.05 8.42 20.37
C ASN A 71 -3.85 8.61 21.32
N LEU A 72 -2.64 8.53 20.76
CA LEU A 72 -1.39 8.81 21.49
C LEU A 72 -1.03 10.30 21.51
N GLY A 73 -1.89 11.19 21.00
CA GLY A 73 -1.72 12.63 21.06
C GLY A 73 -0.58 13.16 20.21
N PHE A 74 -0.18 12.47 19.16
CA PHE A 74 0.73 13.00 18.16
C PHE A 74 -0.08 13.85 17.17
N ALA A 75 0.27 15.13 17.04
CA ALA A 75 -0.39 16.06 16.14
C ALA A 75 -0.25 15.58 14.70
N ASP A 76 -1.37 15.54 13.98
CA ASP A 76 -1.45 15.11 12.58
C ASP A 76 -0.65 13.82 12.30
N ALA A 77 -0.84 12.83 13.16
CA ALA A 77 -0.55 11.45 12.82
C ALA A 77 -1.61 10.96 11.80
N GLU A 78 -1.95 11.81 10.83
CA GLU A 78 -2.19 11.32 9.50
C GLU A 78 -0.86 10.69 9.06
N LEU A 79 -0.61 9.49 9.54
CA LEU A 79 0.00 8.49 8.71
C LEU A 79 -0.87 8.57 7.47
N GLY A 80 -0.39 9.30 6.43
CA GLY A 80 -1.14 9.52 5.20
C GLY A 80 -1.39 8.20 4.49
N VAL A 81 -2.05 7.34 5.18
CA VAL A 81 -2.73 6.14 4.74
C VAL A 81 -3.76 5.83 5.82
N ASP A 82 -4.96 5.98 5.47
CA ASP A 82 -6.08 5.26 6.03
C ASP A 82 -5.86 3.74 5.79
N ARG A 83 -4.83 3.17 6.47
CA ARG A 83 -4.42 1.76 6.27
C ARG A 83 -5.49 0.78 6.74
N ASP A 84 -6.19 1.09 7.83
CA ASP A 84 -7.30 0.25 8.28
C ASP A 84 -8.55 0.50 7.43
N ARG A 85 -8.74 1.71 6.92
CA ARG A 85 -9.77 2.03 5.96
C ARG A 85 -9.40 1.51 4.57
N ALA A 86 -8.14 1.59 4.15
CA ALA A 86 -7.67 0.98 2.90
C ALA A 86 -7.71 -0.55 2.93
N LEU A 87 -7.43 -1.21 4.06
CA LEU A 87 -7.52 -2.67 4.19
C LEU A 87 -8.97 -3.14 4.44
N THR A 88 -9.81 -2.33 5.09
CA THR A 88 -11.23 -2.66 5.31
C THR A 88 -12.13 -2.17 4.18
N GLU A 89 -11.74 -1.07 3.49
CA GLU A 89 -12.44 -0.53 2.32
C GLU A 89 -11.76 -0.86 0.98
N ALA A 90 -10.54 -1.38 0.93
CA ALA A 90 -9.98 -2.05 -0.26
C ALA A 90 -10.77 -3.32 -0.62
N GLY A 91 -11.58 -3.82 0.31
CA GLY A 91 -12.64 -4.78 0.01
C GLY A 91 -13.92 -4.14 -0.57
N MET A 92 -14.10 -2.83 -0.43
CA MET A 92 -15.25 -2.10 -0.96
C MET A 92 -14.74 -0.81 -1.61
N ALA A 93 -14.57 -0.86 -2.92
CA ALA A 93 -14.06 0.25 -3.71
C ALA A 93 -14.71 1.58 -3.32
N ALA A 94 -13.91 2.52 -2.86
CA ALA A 94 -14.27 3.93 -2.97
C ALA A 94 -14.75 4.18 -4.41
N PRO A 95 -15.79 4.99 -4.62
CA PRO A 95 -16.25 5.28 -5.97
C PRO A 95 -15.06 5.82 -6.77
N PHE A 96 -14.81 5.20 -7.93
CA PHE A 96 -13.76 5.63 -8.84
C PHE A 96 -13.96 7.11 -9.15
N SER A 97 -12.96 7.93 -8.87
CA SER A 97 -12.95 9.36 -9.19
C SER A 97 -11.75 9.67 -10.07
N LEU A 98 -11.97 10.46 -11.11
CA LEU A 98 -10.86 11.01 -11.89
C LEU A 98 -10.06 11.98 -10.98
N PRO A 99 -8.72 11.96 -11.07
CA PRO A 99 -7.90 12.90 -10.32
C PRO A 99 -8.17 14.34 -10.73
N ALA A 100 -8.01 15.28 -9.80
CA ALA A 100 -8.08 16.69 -10.13
C ALA A 100 -6.90 17.07 -11.06
N PRO A 101 -7.11 18.02 -12.01
CA PRO A 101 -6.03 18.51 -12.86
C PRO A 101 -4.85 19.01 -12.02
N GLY A 102 -3.62 18.54 -12.33
CA GLY A 102 -2.39 18.91 -11.63
C GLY A 102 -2.14 18.18 -10.29
N GLU A 103 -3.01 17.30 -9.86
CA GLU A 103 -2.83 16.55 -8.61
C GLU A 103 -1.72 15.49 -8.73
N TYR A 104 -1.53 14.92 -9.92
CA TYR A 104 -0.54 13.89 -10.23
C TYR A 104 0.24 14.23 -11.50
N GLU A 105 1.36 14.95 -11.34
CA GLU A 105 2.17 15.46 -12.46
C GLU A 105 3.40 14.58 -12.76
N GLY A 106 3.54 13.44 -12.10
CA GLY A 106 4.68 12.56 -12.32
C GLY A 106 4.65 11.90 -13.71
N GLU A 107 5.81 11.71 -14.32
CA GLU A 107 6.02 11.16 -15.66
C GLU A 107 5.34 9.82 -15.95
N ARG A 108 4.91 9.10 -14.90
CA ARG A 108 4.29 7.77 -15.03
C ARG A 108 2.78 7.80 -14.83
N THR A 109 2.21 8.99 -14.64
CA THR A 109 0.75 9.16 -14.61
C THR A 109 0.17 8.81 -15.99
N GLY A 110 -0.87 7.99 -16.01
CA GLY A 110 -1.48 7.55 -17.28
C GLY A 110 -2.36 6.32 -17.12
N ILE A 111 -2.91 5.87 -18.24
CA ILE A 111 -3.60 4.59 -18.32
C ILE A 111 -2.59 3.53 -18.79
N TRP A 112 -2.58 2.42 -18.08
CA TRP A 112 -1.67 1.31 -18.31
C TRP A 112 -2.44 0.01 -18.52
N LEU A 113 -1.89 -0.87 -19.34
CA LEU A 113 -2.35 -2.26 -19.42
C LEU A 113 -1.59 -3.08 -18.39
N SER A 114 -2.30 -3.57 -17.39
CA SER A 114 -1.81 -4.53 -16.39
C SER A 114 -2.05 -5.95 -16.89
N SER A 115 -1.02 -6.80 -16.86
CA SER A 115 -1.10 -8.20 -17.24
C SER A 115 -0.34 -9.05 -16.22
N TYR A 116 -0.98 -10.08 -15.69
CA TYR A 116 -0.37 -11.01 -14.74
C TYR A 116 -0.85 -12.43 -14.95
N ASP A 117 0.03 -13.38 -14.61
CA ASP A 117 -0.26 -14.79 -14.62
C ASP A 117 -0.51 -15.28 -13.19
N TYR A 118 -1.36 -16.28 -13.04
CA TYR A 118 -1.63 -16.93 -11.75
C TYR A 118 -1.99 -18.39 -11.92
N TYR A 119 -1.51 -19.21 -10.99
CA TYR A 119 -1.89 -20.61 -10.91
C TYR A 119 -3.15 -20.77 -10.05
N SER A 120 -4.13 -21.51 -10.57
CA SER A 120 -5.33 -21.87 -9.85
C SER A 120 -5.24 -23.32 -9.35
N SER A 121 -4.97 -23.51 -8.06
CA SER A 121 -4.87 -24.86 -7.47
C SER A 121 -6.16 -25.66 -7.60
N SER A 122 -7.31 -25.00 -7.56
CA SER A 122 -8.62 -25.66 -7.70
C SER A 122 -8.97 -26.07 -9.13
N ARG A 123 -8.29 -25.50 -10.13
CA ARG A 123 -8.45 -25.83 -11.56
C ARG A 123 -7.21 -26.51 -12.16
N ASP A 124 -6.14 -26.65 -11.37
CA ASP A 124 -4.86 -27.24 -11.77
C ASP A 124 -4.31 -26.65 -13.09
N ALA A 125 -4.40 -25.32 -13.23
CA ALA A 125 -4.01 -24.63 -14.46
C ALA A 125 -3.53 -23.21 -14.19
N THR A 126 -2.65 -22.71 -15.08
CA THR A 126 -2.21 -21.30 -15.10
C THR A 126 -3.15 -20.50 -15.98
N PHE A 127 -3.51 -19.32 -15.52
CA PHE A 127 -4.36 -18.35 -16.21
C PHE A 127 -3.66 -17.01 -16.28
N SER A 128 -3.96 -16.25 -17.32
CA SER A 128 -3.55 -14.85 -17.45
C SER A 128 -4.75 -13.93 -17.27
N SER A 129 -4.54 -12.80 -16.61
CA SER A 129 -5.55 -11.76 -16.46
C SER A 129 -5.00 -10.42 -16.94
N ARG A 130 -5.88 -9.62 -17.52
CA ARG A 130 -5.53 -8.31 -18.10
C ARG A 130 -6.54 -7.25 -17.67
N HIS A 131 -6.07 -6.07 -17.28
CA HIS A 131 -6.93 -4.95 -16.87
C HIS A 131 -6.35 -3.64 -17.38
N HIS A 132 -7.20 -2.71 -17.81
CA HIS A 132 -6.79 -1.33 -17.89
C HIS A 132 -6.78 -0.73 -16.49
N VAL A 133 -5.67 -0.15 -16.09
CA VAL A 133 -5.47 0.49 -14.79
C VAL A 133 -5.04 1.94 -14.96
N MET A 134 -5.49 2.79 -14.07
CA MET A 134 -4.97 4.14 -13.92
C MET A 134 -3.78 4.10 -12.97
N VAL A 135 -2.65 4.63 -13.39
CA VAL A 135 -1.46 4.84 -12.56
C VAL A 135 -1.34 6.33 -12.28
N LEU A 136 -1.30 6.70 -11.00
CA LEU A 136 -1.16 8.07 -10.52
C LEU A 136 0.21 8.20 -9.83
N HIS A 137 1.08 9.06 -10.38
CA HIS A 137 2.45 9.25 -9.92
C HIS A 137 2.61 10.57 -9.16
N ARG A 138 3.06 10.50 -7.90
CA ARG A 138 3.40 11.66 -7.08
C ARG A 138 4.71 11.42 -6.30
N GLY A 139 5.75 12.17 -6.65
CA GLY A 139 7.06 12.01 -6.02
C GLY A 139 7.63 10.61 -6.23
N THR A 140 7.80 9.84 -5.17
CA THR A 140 8.27 8.44 -5.23
C THR A 140 7.15 7.43 -5.15
N ARG A 141 5.87 7.83 -5.15
CA ARG A 141 4.73 6.94 -4.98
C ARG A 141 3.94 6.78 -6.26
N LEU A 142 3.52 5.55 -6.55
CA LEU A 142 2.52 5.25 -7.56
C LEU A 142 1.29 4.64 -6.86
N ILE A 143 0.13 5.14 -7.22
CA ILE A 143 -1.16 4.57 -6.85
C ILE A 143 -1.77 3.98 -8.12
N VAL A 144 -2.20 2.73 -8.06
CA VAL A 144 -2.74 2.01 -9.22
C VAL A 144 -4.15 1.54 -8.90
N HIS A 145 -5.10 1.80 -9.79
CA HIS A 145 -6.48 1.31 -9.67
C HIS A 145 -6.98 0.80 -11.01
N SER A 146 -7.66 -0.36 -11.03
CA SER A 146 -8.40 -0.82 -12.20
C SER A 146 -9.46 0.19 -12.59
N LEU A 147 -9.70 0.33 -13.90
CA LEU A 147 -10.86 1.07 -14.39
C LEU A 147 -12.15 0.28 -14.08
N PRO A 148 -13.27 0.98 -13.80
CA PRO A 148 -14.51 0.35 -13.30
C PRO A 148 -15.14 -0.72 -14.19
N ALA A 149 -14.95 -0.66 -15.51
CA ALA A 149 -15.48 -1.65 -16.44
C ALA A 149 -14.69 -2.95 -16.49
N CYS A 150 -13.56 -3.05 -15.77
CA CYS A 150 -12.79 -4.28 -15.68
C CYS A 150 -13.49 -5.30 -14.76
N SER A 151 -13.39 -6.57 -15.10
CA SER A 151 -14.07 -7.69 -14.41
C SER A 151 -13.60 -7.89 -12.97
N SER A 152 -12.35 -7.64 -12.66
CA SER A 152 -11.87 -7.63 -11.29
C SER A 152 -11.25 -6.27 -10.93
N ARG A 153 -11.23 -5.98 -9.63
CA ARG A 153 -10.73 -4.71 -9.11
C ARG A 153 -9.35 -4.91 -8.52
N VAL A 154 -8.35 -4.36 -9.19
CA VAL A 154 -6.97 -4.36 -8.73
C VAL A 154 -6.64 -2.98 -8.19
N SER A 155 -5.97 -2.92 -7.05
CA SER A 155 -5.36 -1.72 -6.50
C SER A 155 -3.92 -2.01 -6.05
N MET A 156 -3.02 -1.04 -6.22
CA MET A 156 -1.64 -1.16 -5.76
C MET A 156 -1.17 0.16 -5.14
N GLU A 157 -0.36 0.04 -4.09
CA GLU A 157 0.44 1.12 -3.54
C GLU A 157 1.92 0.78 -3.72
N LEU A 158 2.61 1.56 -4.56
CA LEU A 158 3.97 1.27 -4.96
C LEU A 158 4.90 2.44 -4.63
N SER A 159 6.15 2.11 -4.32
CA SER A 159 7.25 3.06 -4.16
C SER A 159 8.26 2.87 -5.27
N VAL A 160 8.74 3.97 -5.85
CA VAL A 160 9.77 3.99 -6.91
C VAL A 160 11.09 4.43 -6.31
N ASN A 161 12.13 3.62 -6.48
CA ASN A 161 13.51 3.94 -6.12
C ASN A 161 14.43 3.64 -7.33
N GLY A 162 14.75 4.67 -8.09
CA GLY A 162 15.42 4.51 -9.38
C GLY A 162 14.56 3.69 -10.36
N GLN A 163 15.04 2.54 -10.79
CA GLN A 163 14.29 1.62 -11.64
C GLN A 163 13.50 0.57 -10.86
N VAL A 164 13.68 0.47 -9.55
CA VAL A 164 13.00 -0.52 -8.71
C VAL A 164 11.66 0.04 -8.26
N VAL A 165 10.60 -0.71 -8.51
CA VAL A 165 9.24 -0.41 -8.09
C VAL A 165 8.76 -1.54 -7.18
N THR A 166 8.43 -1.22 -5.93
CA THR A 166 8.00 -2.21 -4.92
C THR A 166 6.76 -1.74 -4.19
N GLY A 167 5.94 -2.68 -3.72
CA GLY A 167 4.82 -2.33 -2.88
C GLY A 167 3.87 -3.48 -2.64
N SER A 168 2.63 -3.14 -2.30
CA SER A 168 1.54 -4.08 -2.07
C SER A 168 0.50 -3.99 -3.18
N TRP A 169 -0.19 -5.08 -3.37
CA TRP A 169 -1.34 -5.17 -4.26
C TRP A 169 -2.51 -5.84 -3.55
N ALA A 170 -3.71 -5.48 -3.98
CA ALA A 170 -4.95 -6.13 -3.60
C ALA A 170 -5.80 -6.33 -4.86
N GLU A 171 -6.50 -7.46 -4.93
CA GLU A 171 -7.47 -7.77 -5.97
C GLU A 171 -8.77 -8.26 -5.34
N GLN A 172 -9.88 -7.72 -5.81
CA GLN A 172 -11.20 -8.29 -5.57
C GLN A 172 -11.72 -8.88 -6.89
N THR A 173 -11.86 -10.21 -6.92
CA THR A 173 -12.32 -10.92 -8.11
C THR A 173 -13.79 -10.62 -8.41
N GLN A 174 -14.21 -10.89 -9.64
CA GLN A 174 -15.59 -10.71 -10.09
C GLN A 174 -16.55 -11.54 -9.24
N LYS A 175 -17.70 -10.94 -8.84
CA LYS A 175 -18.70 -11.61 -7.98
C LYS A 175 -19.35 -12.82 -8.66
N GLU A 176 -19.62 -12.70 -9.94
CA GLU A 176 -20.23 -13.73 -10.79
C GLU A 176 -19.20 -14.73 -11.34
N GLY A 177 -17.91 -14.49 -11.12
CA GLY A 177 -16.81 -15.34 -11.58
C GLY A 177 -16.58 -16.55 -10.67
N TYR A 178 -15.68 -17.43 -11.10
CA TYR A 178 -15.31 -18.66 -10.38
C TYR A 178 -14.91 -18.41 -8.91
N TYR A 179 -14.25 -17.29 -8.63
CA TYR A 179 -13.78 -16.95 -7.28
C TYR A 179 -14.78 -16.15 -6.43
N GLN A 180 -15.97 -15.85 -6.97
CA GLN A 180 -17.12 -15.28 -6.27
C GLN A 180 -16.81 -14.04 -5.42
N GLY A 181 -16.07 -13.09 -5.97
CA GLY A 181 -15.72 -11.87 -5.28
C GLY A 181 -14.67 -12.02 -4.17
N ALA A 182 -13.88 -13.11 -4.20
CA ALA A 182 -12.86 -13.32 -3.18
C ALA A 182 -11.78 -12.23 -3.24
N PRO A 183 -11.35 -11.67 -2.09
CA PRO A 183 -10.22 -10.77 -2.02
C PRO A 183 -8.90 -11.55 -1.97
N TYR A 184 -7.88 -11.03 -2.66
CA TYR A 184 -6.49 -11.49 -2.61
C TYR A 184 -5.55 -10.34 -2.35
N TYR A 185 -4.44 -10.63 -1.68
CA TYR A 185 -3.46 -9.62 -1.26
C TYR A 185 -2.05 -10.14 -1.43
N GLY A 186 -1.11 -9.23 -1.65
CA GLY A 186 0.27 -9.60 -1.73
C GLY A 186 1.24 -8.43 -1.86
N ALA A 187 2.49 -8.77 -2.11
CA ALA A 187 3.56 -7.84 -2.42
C ALA A 187 4.00 -8.00 -3.88
N ILE A 188 4.60 -6.96 -4.44
CA ILE A 188 5.10 -6.95 -5.80
C ILE A 188 6.42 -6.21 -5.88
N GLN A 189 7.33 -6.72 -6.71
CA GLN A 189 8.53 -6.02 -7.12
C GLN A 189 8.66 -6.06 -8.63
N MET A 190 8.88 -4.91 -9.23
CA MET A 190 9.06 -4.74 -10.67
C MET A 190 10.29 -3.89 -10.96
N LEU A 191 10.78 -3.98 -12.18
CA LEU A 191 11.76 -3.07 -12.75
C LEU A 191 11.09 -2.22 -13.82
N LEU A 192 11.34 -0.92 -13.75
CA LEU A 192 10.94 0.04 -14.74
C LEU A 192 11.96 0.00 -15.89
N ASP A 193 11.50 -0.09 -17.11
CA ASP A 193 12.38 -0.02 -18.29
C ASP A 193 12.97 1.40 -18.45
N PRO A 194 14.06 1.56 -19.22
CA PRO A 194 14.70 2.86 -19.43
C PRO A 194 13.79 3.92 -20.08
N THR A 195 12.75 3.52 -20.80
CA THR A 195 11.79 4.45 -21.41
C THR A 195 10.74 4.97 -20.43
N GLY A 196 10.64 4.36 -19.26
CA GLY A 196 9.61 4.67 -18.26
C GLY A 196 8.19 4.22 -18.66
N ARG A 197 8.05 3.44 -19.74
CA ARG A 197 6.75 3.04 -20.32
C ARG A 197 6.36 1.60 -20.04
N ARG A 198 7.23 0.83 -19.39
CA ARG A 198 6.97 -0.56 -19.00
C ARG A 198 7.56 -0.87 -17.64
N MET A 199 6.78 -1.53 -16.81
CA MET A 199 7.21 -2.13 -15.56
C MET A 199 6.99 -3.64 -15.65
N SER A 200 7.99 -4.44 -15.27
CA SER A 200 7.87 -5.91 -15.31
C SER A 200 8.56 -6.51 -14.10
N GLY A 201 7.95 -7.53 -13.51
CA GLY A 201 8.50 -8.19 -12.35
C GLY A 201 7.65 -9.36 -11.90
N LYS A 202 7.67 -9.61 -10.59
CA LYS A 202 6.92 -10.69 -9.98
C LYS A 202 6.12 -10.20 -8.79
N TRP A 203 4.98 -10.82 -8.61
CA TRP A 203 4.16 -10.69 -7.42
C TRP A 203 4.32 -11.93 -6.52
N VAL A 204 4.05 -11.76 -5.24
CA VAL A 204 3.86 -12.82 -4.27
C VAL A 204 2.55 -12.56 -3.54
N GLY A 205 1.75 -13.60 -3.33
CA GLY A 205 0.46 -13.49 -2.63
C GLY A 205 0.07 -14.80 -1.97
N PHE A 206 -1.03 -14.79 -1.24
CA PHE A 206 -1.51 -15.94 -0.49
C PHE A 206 -2.78 -16.48 -1.13
N GLY A 207 -2.83 -17.80 -1.34
CA GLY A 207 -4.04 -18.53 -1.66
C GLY A 207 -4.98 -18.62 -0.45
N ARG A 208 -6.20 -19.13 -0.67
CA ARG A 208 -7.19 -19.35 0.42
C ARG A 208 -6.71 -20.34 1.49
N ASP A 209 -5.82 -21.23 1.11
CA ASP A 209 -5.19 -22.25 1.95
C ASP A 209 -3.87 -21.75 2.59
N MET A 210 -3.61 -20.44 2.50
CA MET A 210 -2.36 -19.80 2.98
C MET A 210 -1.10 -20.28 2.24
N THR A 211 -1.23 -20.99 1.14
CA THR A 211 -0.08 -21.28 0.26
C THR A 211 0.40 -20.01 -0.42
N VAL A 212 1.71 -19.88 -0.54
CA VAL A 212 2.34 -18.74 -1.22
C VAL A 212 2.39 -19.02 -2.71
N ASN A 213 1.78 -18.12 -3.48
CA ASN A 213 1.83 -18.12 -4.93
C ASN A 213 2.68 -16.95 -5.44
N THR A 214 3.32 -17.13 -6.57
CA THR A 214 4.11 -16.09 -7.24
C THR A 214 4.14 -16.33 -8.74
N ASP A 215 4.01 -15.26 -9.52
CA ASP A 215 4.19 -15.32 -10.97
C ASP A 215 4.53 -13.94 -11.53
N ALA A 216 4.59 -13.82 -12.87
CA ALA A 216 4.91 -12.59 -13.58
C ALA A 216 3.78 -11.57 -13.47
N TRP A 217 4.16 -10.29 -13.38
CA TRP A 217 3.27 -9.14 -13.52
C TRP A 217 3.94 -8.04 -14.33
N SER A 218 3.22 -7.48 -15.28
CA SER A 218 3.70 -6.35 -16.08
C SER A 218 2.64 -5.26 -16.20
N LEU A 219 3.11 -4.02 -16.30
CA LEU A 219 2.32 -2.86 -16.66
C LEU A 219 2.94 -2.18 -17.87
N THR A 220 2.15 -1.86 -18.88
CA THR A 220 2.59 -1.17 -20.10
C THR A 220 1.75 0.09 -20.30
N LEU A 221 2.38 1.25 -20.45
CA LEU A 221 1.70 2.52 -20.68
C LEU A 221 0.99 2.50 -22.04
N VAL A 222 -0.33 2.72 -22.03
CA VAL A 222 -1.15 2.80 -23.25
C VAL A 222 -1.63 4.22 -23.55
N ASP A 223 -1.79 5.06 -22.52
CA ASP A 223 -2.14 6.46 -22.70
C ASP A 223 -1.52 7.28 -21.56
N SER A 224 -0.90 8.41 -21.86
CA SER A 224 -0.33 9.30 -20.85
C SER A 224 -1.35 10.28 -20.26
N ALA A 225 -2.56 10.34 -20.80
CA ALA A 225 -3.63 11.15 -20.26
C ALA A 225 -4.45 10.37 -19.22
N VAL A 226 -5.01 11.10 -18.25
CA VAL A 226 -5.95 10.60 -17.23
C VAL A 226 -7.21 11.44 -17.15
N ASP A 227 -7.52 12.15 -18.25
CA ASP A 227 -8.72 12.97 -18.38
C ASP A 227 -9.97 12.13 -18.72
N ALA A 228 -11.11 12.78 -18.81
CA ALA A 228 -12.40 12.13 -19.12
C ALA A 228 -12.37 11.41 -20.48
N ALA A 229 -11.68 11.94 -21.50
CA ALA A 229 -11.61 11.34 -22.82
C ALA A 229 -10.74 10.06 -22.82
N ALA A 230 -9.61 10.07 -22.12
CA ALA A 230 -8.78 8.88 -21.92
C ALA A 230 -9.56 7.82 -21.11
N TYR A 231 -10.24 8.24 -20.04
CA TYR A 231 -11.07 7.35 -19.25
C TYR A 231 -12.17 6.68 -20.11
N GLU A 232 -12.95 7.42 -20.88
CA GLU A 232 -13.98 6.84 -21.75
C GLU A 232 -13.42 5.86 -22.78
N ARG A 233 -12.26 6.16 -23.35
CA ARG A 233 -11.56 5.30 -24.32
C ARG A 233 -11.17 3.97 -23.76
N TRP A 234 -10.63 3.95 -22.53
CA TRP A 234 -9.98 2.79 -21.94
C TRP A 234 -10.81 2.09 -20.86
N ASN A 235 -11.95 2.66 -20.43
CA ASN A 235 -12.84 2.01 -19.44
C ASN A 235 -13.64 0.87 -20.08
N ARG A 236 -12.90 -0.15 -20.50
CA ARG A 236 -13.40 -1.39 -21.12
C ARG A 236 -12.44 -2.52 -20.84
N GLU A 237 -12.92 -3.76 -20.99
CA GLU A 237 -12.05 -4.94 -20.95
C GLU A 237 -10.98 -4.83 -22.05
N PRO A 238 -9.71 -5.21 -21.76
CA PRO A 238 -8.67 -5.31 -22.78
C PRO A 238 -8.98 -6.45 -23.76
N GLU A 239 -8.70 -6.21 -25.04
CA GLU A 239 -8.79 -7.22 -26.11
C GLU A 239 -7.70 -8.29 -25.97
#